data_813a85255e19f87fa8f71c6851dea891
#
_entry.id   813a85255e19f87fa8f71c6851dea891
#
_cell.length_a   1.000
_cell.length_b   1.000
_cell.length_c   1.000
_cell.angle_alpha   90.00
_cell.angle_beta   90.00
_cell.angle_gamma   90.00
#
_symmetry.space_group_name_H-M   'P 1'
#
loop_
_entity.id
_entity.type
_entity.pdbx_description
1 polymer ?
#
loop_
_entity_poly.entity_id
_entity_poly.type
_entity_poly.pdbx_seq_one_letter_code
_entity_poly.pdbx_strand_id
1 'polypeptide(L)'
;GSTILDGIGSMIGTSKVKRQEQEIRVLRQEVTARDEMIEILQTKIQTMQSDHSQELTAMQARHAAQTANLTKRHEKEMSLLKTALSKAVKWFPYFREMIRMESVCRTAGFNDKQTATLIKGKPLEYSGELYSEKHDYKFTVERVTAQITPDPTDKRELQLNIDKIPFKEWCKEKFEKLRNAFCQPVRQQKYKGPKF
;
A
#
# COMPACT_ATOMS: atom_id res chain seq x y z
N GLY A 1 -54.73 -2.74 -85.68
CA GLY A 1 -53.35 -2.87 -85.18
C GLY A 1 -53.17 -2.68 -83.68
N SER A 2 -54.22 -2.46 -82.84
CA SER A 2 -54.14 -2.19 -81.42
C SER A 2 -54.11 -3.42 -80.49
N THR A 3 -54.72 -4.51 -80.86
CA THR A 3 -54.98 -5.68 -80.00
C THR A 3 -53.77 -6.59 -79.75
N ILE A 4 -52.76 -6.60 -80.62
CA ILE A 4 -51.55 -7.43 -80.42
C ILE A 4 -50.58 -6.79 -79.46
N LEU A 5 -50.44 -5.47 -79.48
CA LEU A 5 -49.55 -4.75 -78.51
C LEU A 5 -50.13 -4.73 -77.10
N ASP A 6 -51.44 -4.67 -76.93
CA ASP A 6 -52.11 -4.77 -75.63
C ASP A 6 -51.96 -6.21 -75.02
N GLY A 7 -52.04 -7.25 -75.91
CA GLY A 7 -51.83 -8.65 -75.47
C GLY A 7 -50.39 -8.93 -75.03
N ILE A 8 -49.39 -8.37 -75.72
CA ILE A 8 -47.96 -8.54 -75.34
C ILE A 8 -47.63 -7.73 -74.05
N GLY A 9 -48.13 -6.53 -73.89
CA GLY A 9 -48.00 -5.73 -72.70
C GLY A 9 -48.57 -6.41 -71.44
N SER A 10 -49.80 -7.04 -71.63
CA SER A 10 -50.42 -7.81 -70.54
C SER A 10 -49.65 -9.09 -70.20
N MET A 11 -49.07 -9.80 -71.14
CA MET A 11 -48.27 -11.00 -70.90
C MET A 11 -46.93 -10.68 -70.22
N ILE A 12 -46.30 -9.58 -70.60
CA ILE A 12 -45.06 -9.10 -69.96
C ILE A 12 -45.36 -8.61 -68.53
N GLY A 13 -46.44 -7.90 -68.30
CA GLY A 13 -46.90 -7.45 -66.99
C GLY A 13 -47.18 -8.62 -66.02
N THR A 14 -47.90 -9.63 -66.47
CA THR A 14 -48.22 -10.85 -65.69
C THR A 14 -46.96 -11.68 -65.36
N SER A 15 -46.02 -11.79 -66.29
CA SER A 15 -44.74 -12.46 -66.06
C SER A 15 -43.89 -11.73 -64.98
N LYS A 16 -43.85 -10.41 -65.02
CA LYS A 16 -43.14 -9.60 -64.05
C LYS A 16 -43.79 -9.70 -62.66
N VAL A 17 -45.10 -9.65 -62.60
CA VAL A 17 -45.86 -9.82 -61.35
C VAL A 17 -45.58 -11.19 -60.71
N LYS A 18 -45.66 -12.29 -61.46
CA LYS A 18 -45.35 -13.62 -60.97
C LYS A 18 -43.93 -13.75 -60.42
N ARG A 19 -42.95 -13.13 -61.05
CA ARG A 19 -41.59 -13.15 -60.63
C ARG A 19 -41.41 -12.35 -59.27
N GLN A 20 -42.07 -11.23 -59.14
CA GLN A 20 -42.12 -10.48 -57.93
C GLN A 20 -42.83 -11.22 -56.80
N GLU A 21 -43.92 -11.90 -57.06
CA GLU A 21 -44.61 -12.72 -56.06
C GLU A 21 -43.72 -13.87 -55.55
N GLN A 22 -42.95 -14.47 -56.44
CA GLN A 22 -42.05 -15.55 -56.09
C GLN A 22 -40.88 -15.03 -55.23
N GLU A 23 -40.34 -13.87 -55.58
CA GLU A 23 -39.30 -13.19 -54.79
C GLU A 23 -39.81 -12.80 -53.41
N ILE A 24 -41.02 -12.27 -53.31
CA ILE A 24 -41.67 -11.95 -52.03
C ILE A 24 -41.85 -13.21 -51.18
N ARG A 25 -42.19 -14.34 -51.77
CA ARG A 25 -42.37 -15.61 -51.08
C ARG A 25 -41.03 -16.09 -50.49
N VAL A 26 -39.96 -16.05 -51.27
CA VAL A 26 -38.60 -16.40 -50.79
C VAL A 26 -38.14 -15.49 -49.67
N LEU A 27 -38.28 -14.18 -49.83
CA LEU A 27 -37.93 -13.23 -48.82
C LEU A 27 -38.71 -13.42 -47.51
N ARG A 28 -40.01 -13.74 -47.60
CA ARG A 28 -40.82 -14.06 -46.40
C ARG A 28 -40.30 -15.30 -45.69
N GLN A 29 -39.91 -16.34 -46.41
CA GLN A 29 -39.36 -17.56 -45.84
C GLN A 29 -38.01 -17.26 -45.15
N GLU A 30 -37.15 -16.44 -45.78
CA GLU A 30 -35.89 -16.02 -45.15
C GLU A 30 -36.13 -15.21 -43.89
N VAL A 31 -37.09 -14.29 -43.88
CA VAL A 31 -37.44 -13.50 -42.69
C VAL A 31 -37.91 -14.40 -41.55
N THR A 32 -38.84 -15.36 -41.85
CA THR A 32 -39.31 -16.30 -40.82
C THR A 32 -38.16 -17.14 -40.24
N ALA A 33 -37.27 -17.66 -41.10
CA ALA A 33 -36.11 -18.43 -40.63
C ALA A 33 -35.14 -17.60 -39.77
N ARG A 34 -34.97 -16.30 -40.08
CA ARG A 34 -34.16 -15.38 -39.27
C ARG A 34 -34.83 -15.06 -37.95
N ASP A 35 -36.15 -14.84 -37.93
CA ASP A 35 -36.93 -14.61 -36.72
C ASP A 35 -36.84 -15.78 -35.74
N GLU A 36 -36.97 -17.03 -36.25
CA GLU A 36 -36.74 -18.24 -35.43
C GLU A 36 -35.33 -18.31 -34.88
N MET A 37 -34.31 -17.96 -35.68
CA MET A 37 -32.92 -17.93 -35.22
C MET A 37 -32.70 -16.87 -34.14
N ILE A 38 -33.29 -15.69 -34.27
CA ILE A 38 -33.25 -14.62 -33.29
C ILE A 38 -33.85 -15.09 -31.96
N GLU A 39 -34.98 -15.76 -31.97
CA GLU A 39 -35.62 -16.27 -30.76
C GLU A 39 -34.76 -17.33 -30.07
N ILE A 40 -34.15 -18.25 -30.83
CA ILE A 40 -33.20 -19.24 -30.29
C ILE A 40 -31.99 -18.55 -29.63
N LEU A 41 -31.42 -17.56 -30.32
CA LEU A 41 -30.25 -16.80 -29.79
C LEU A 41 -30.61 -16.01 -28.54
N GLN A 42 -31.77 -15.36 -28.51
CA GLN A 42 -32.25 -14.64 -27.33
C GLN A 42 -32.41 -15.56 -26.13
N THR A 43 -33.03 -16.73 -26.32
CA THR A 43 -33.15 -17.75 -25.26
C THR A 43 -31.79 -18.22 -24.78
N LYS A 44 -30.85 -18.47 -25.70
CA LYS A 44 -29.50 -18.87 -25.33
C LYS A 44 -28.75 -17.79 -24.53
N ILE A 45 -28.88 -16.51 -24.91
CA ILE A 45 -28.30 -15.39 -24.18
C ILE A 45 -28.87 -15.32 -22.76
N GLN A 46 -30.20 -15.45 -22.60
CA GLN A 46 -30.82 -15.42 -21.27
C GLN A 46 -30.33 -16.56 -20.39
N THR A 47 -30.22 -17.77 -20.93
CA THR A 47 -29.67 -18.91 -20.19
C THR A 47 -28.23 -18.67 -19.77
N MET A 48 -27.38 -18.22 -20.69
CA MET A 48 -25.98 -17.91 -20.39
C MET A 48 -25.83 -16.79 -19.33
N GLN A 49 -26.67 -15.76 -19.37
CA GLN A 49 -26.69 -14.70 -18.38
C GLN A 49 -27.08 -15.22 -16.98
N SER A 50 -28.10 -16.09 -16.93
CA SER A 50 -28.53 -16.73 -15.68
C SER A 50 -27.42 -17.60 -15.08
N ASP A 51 -26.82 -18.47 -15.89
CA ASP A 51 -25.76 -19.36 -15.47
C ASP A 51 -24.55 -18.57 -14.96
N HIS A 52 -24.14 -17.55 -15.71
CA HIS A 52 -23.01 -16.68 -15.29
C HIS A 52 -23.30 -15.93 -13.98
N SER A 53 -24.54 -15.44 -13.81
CA SER A 53 -24.95 -14.80 -12.54
C SER A 53 -24.89 -15.77 -11.35
N GLN A 54 -25.32 -17.03 -11.55
CA GLN A 54 -25.22 -18.07 -10.52
C GLN A 54 -23.75 -18.41 -10.19
N GLU A 55 -22.90 -18.55 -11.20
CA GLU A 55 -21.47 -18.82 -10.99
C GLU A 55 -20.79 -17.68 -10.23
N LEU A 56 -21.06 -16.43 -10.59
CA LEU A 56 -20.53 -15.26 -9.86
C LEU A 56 -20.96 -15.26 -8.40
N THR A 57 -22.24 -15.52 -8.13
CA THR A 57 -22.77 -15.58 -6.76
C THR A 57 -22.11 -16.70 -5.95
N ALA A 58 -21.94 -17.88 -6.55
CA ALA A 58 -21.27 -19.01 -5.91
C ALA A 58 -19.79 -18.71 -5.64
N MET A 59 -19.10 -18.05 -6.59
CA MET A 59 -17.70 -17.66 -6.42
C MET A 59 -17.54 -16.62 -5.31
N GLN A 60 -18.39 -15.60 -5.26
CA GLN A 60 -18.40 -14.59 -4.19
C GLN A 60 -18.64 -15.23 -2.81
N ALA A 61 -19.58 -16.16 -2.71
CA ALA A 61 -19.85 -16.87 -1.47
C ALA A 61 -18.64 -17.69 -0.99
N ARG A 62 -17.98 -18.41 -1.89
CA ARG A 62 -16.76 -19.17 -1.61
C ARG A 62 -15.64 -18.25 -1.14
N HIS A 63 -15.43 -17.14 -1.83
CA HIS A 63 -14.41 -16.15 -1.49
C HIS A 63 -14.66 -15.52 -0.11
N ALA A 64 -15.92 -15.15 0.18
CA ALA A 64 -16.31 -14.63 1.49
C ALA A 64 -16.06 -15.64 2.61
N ALA A 65 -16.40 -16.91 2.39
CA ALA A 65 -16.14 -17.97 3.37
C ALA A 65 -14.63 -18.20 3.61
N GLN A 66 -13.83 -18.19 2.56
CA GLN A 66 -12.37 -18.32 2.66
C GLN A 66 -11.76 -17.14 3.43
N THR A 67 -12.17 -15.93 3.11
CA THR A 67 -11.70 -14.72 3.79
C THR A 67 -12.07 -14.74 5.27
N ALA A 68 -13.32 -15.09 5.61
CA ALA A 68 -13.77 -15.22 6.99
C ALA A 68 -12.95 -16.26 7.78
N ASN A 69 -12.66 -17.41 7.17
CA ASN A 69 -11.82 -18.44 7.79
C ASN A 69 -10.38 -17.98 8.03
N LEU A 70 -9.78 -17.28 7.05
CA LEU A 70 -8.43 -16.74 7.19
C LEU A 70 -8.38 -15.66 8.28
N THR A 71 -9.35 -14.76 8.33
CA THR A 71 -9.45 -13.73 9.38
C THR A 71 -9.55 -14.37 10.75
N LYS A 72 -10.43 -15.36 10.93
CA LYS A 72 -10.61 -16.07 12.19
C LYS A 72 -9.33 -16.78 12.66
N ARG A 73 -8.61 -17.41 11.73
CA ARG A 73 -7.30 -18.04 12.04
C ARG A 73 -6.29 -16.99 12.46
N HIS A 74 -6.17 -15.91 11.71
CA HIS A 74 -5.27 -14.82 12.02
C HIS A 74 -5.55 -14.19 13.39
N GLU A 75 -6.81 -13.90 13.70
CA GLU A 75 -7.23 -13.40 15.02
C GLU A 75 -6.84 -14.34 16.15
N LYS A 76 -7.03 -15.66 15.97
CA LYS A 76 -6.63 -16.66 16.94
C LYS A 76 -5.12 -16.69 17.15
N GLU A 77 -4.34 -16.68 16.07
CA GLU A 77 -2.87 -16.65 16.13
C GLU A 77 -2.37 -15.37 16.80
N MET A 78 -2.94 -14.22 16.45
CA MET A 78 -2.61 -12.93 17.07
C MET A 78 -2.95 -12.89 18.56
N SER A 79 -4.06 -13.50 18.97
CA SER A 79 -4.45 -13.62 20.38
C SER A 79 -3.45 -14.47 21.16
N LEU A 80 -3.01 -15.60 20.60
CA LEU A 80 -2.00 -16.46 21.20
C LEU A 80 -0.65 -15.74 21.33
N LEU A 81 -0.21 -15.04 20.30
CA LEU A 81 1.02 -14.24 20.33
C LEU A 81 0.95 -13.12 21.36
N LYS A 82 -0.14 -12.37 21.44
CA LYS A 82 -0.35 -11.32 22.46
C LYS A 82 -0.29 -11.92 23.87
N THR A 83 -0.91 -13.06 24.09
CA THR A 83 -0.88 -13.75 25.38
C THR A 83 0.54 -14.21 25.74
N ALA A 84 1.27 -14.80 24.80
CA ALA A 84 2.65 -15.22 25.01
C ALA A 84 3.57 -14.03 25.30
N LEU A 85 3.45 -12.92 24.54
CA LEU A 85 4.21 -11.70 24.77
C LEU A 85 3.89 -11.09 26.14
N SER A 86 2.62 -11.02 26.53
CA SER A 86 2.21 -10.52 27.86
C SER A 86 2.83 -11.36 28.99
N LYS A 87 2.86 -12.69 28.86
CA LYS A 87 3.53 -13.56 29.81
C LYS A 87 5.04 -13.33 29.84
N ALA A 88 5.68 -13.22 28.68
CA ALA A 88 7.12 -12.95 28.59
C ALA A 88 7.49 -11.63 29.27
N VAL A 89 6.74 -10.55 29.04
CA VAL A 89 6.94 -9.25 29.72
C VAL A 89 6.74 -9.34 31.22
N LYS A 90 5.76 -10.15 31.67
CA LYS A 90 5.50 -10.36 33.10
C LYS A 90 6.62 -11.13 33.80
N TRP A 91 7.13 -12.18 33.14
CA TRP A 91 8.18 -13.03 33.74
C TRP A 91 9.58 -12.44 33.57
N PHE A 92 9.80 -11.63 32.55
CA PHE A 92 11.08 -10.99 32.24
C PHE A 92 10.90 -9.48 32.07
N PRO A 93 10.83 -8.71 33.19
CA PRO A 93 10.62 -7.26 33.12
C PRO A 93 11.67 -6.53 32.25
N TYR A 94 12.89 -7.05 32.23
CA TYR A 94 14.00 -6.55 31.40
C TYR A 94 13.72 -6.67 29.89
N PHE A 95 12.91 -7.64 29.49
CA PHE A 95 12.52 -7.82 28.09
C PHE A 95 11.72 -6.62 27.55
N ARG A 96 10.87 -6.02 28.37
CA ARG A 96 10.15 -4.80 28.03
C ARG A 96 11.11 -3.65 27.72
N GLU A 97 12.17 -3.50 28.53
CA GLU A 97 13.17 -2.46 28.32
C GLU A 97 13.99 -2.68 27.05
N MET A 98 14.30 -3.93 26.72
CA MET A 98 14.98 -4.27 25.46
C MET A 98 14.14 -3.88 24.24
N ILE A 99 12.82 -4.17 24.25
CA ILE A 99 11.91 -3.75 23.19
C ILE A 99 11.85 -2.22 23.08
N ARG A 100 11.77 -1.54 24.21
CA ARG A 100 11.79 -0.07 24.25
C ARG A 100 13.10 0.49 23.66
N MET A 101 14.23 -0.06 24.03
CA MET A 101 15.53 0.34 23.50
C MET A 101 15.70 0.04 22.01
N GLU A 102 15.15 -1.08 21.53
CA GLU A 102 15.13 -1.38 20.11
C GLU A 102 14.40 -0.28 19.32
N SER A 103 13.22 0.12 19.80
CA SER A 103 12.47 1.23 19.19
C SER A 103 13.26 2.55 19.24
N VAL A 104 13.89 2.87 20.38
CA VAL A 104 14.72 4.08 20.52
C VAL A 104 15.90 4.07 19.54
N CYS A 105 16.61 2.96 19.41
CA CYS A 105 17.74 2.84 18.49
C CYS A 105 17.29 3.01 17.03
N ARG A 106 16.20 2.37 16.61
CA ARG A 106 15.65 2.51 15.26
C ARG A 106 15.22 3.95 14.96
N THR A 107 14.53 4.59 15.89
CA THR A 107 14.14 6.00 15.75
C THR A 107 15.37 6.92 15.69
N ALA A 108 16.41 6.63 16.46
CA ALA A 108 17.67 7.39 16.44
C ALA A 108 18.45 7.24 15.12
N GLY A 109 18.14 6.25 14.27
CA GLY A 109 18.76 6.06 12.95
C GLY A 109 19.69 4.86 12.83
N PHE A 110 19.76 3.98 13.84
CA PHE A 110 20.55 2.75 13.74
C PHE A 110 19.81 1.68 12.92
N ASN A 111 20.54 0.96 12.07
CA ASN A 111 20.00 -0.16 11.31
C ASN A 111 19.84 -1.42 12.19
N ASP A 112 19.20 -2.48 11.65
CA ASP A 112 18.89 -3.70 12.39
C ASP A 112 20.13 -4.39 12.99
N LYS A 113 21.25 -4.44 12.25
CA LYS A 113 22.50 -5.05 12.72
C LYS A 113 23.13 -4.24 13.86
N GLN A 114 23.13 -2.93 13.72
CA GLN A 114 23.63 -1.98 14.71
C GLN A 114 22.78 -2.04 15.98
N THR A 115 21.46 -2.00 15.82
CA THR A 115 20.50 -2.13 16.94
C THR A 115 20.69 -3.46 17.68
N ALA A 116 20.83 -4.57 16.97
CA ALA A 116 21.09 -5.87 17.60
C ALA A 116 22.43 -5.92 18.40
N THR A 117 23.44 -5.19 17.93
CA THR A 117 24.73 -5.06 18.63
C THR A 117 24.58 -4.25 19.92
N LEU A 118 23.86 -3.13 19.85
CA LEU A 118 23.61 -2.24 20.99
C LEU A 118 22.75 -2.93 22.07
N ILE A 119 21.71 -3.67 21.67
CA ILE A 119 20.84 -4.42 22.60
C ILE A 119 21.62 -5.51 23.37
N LYS A 120 22.67 -6.08 22.76
CA LYS A 120 23.58 -7.01 23.44
C LYS A 120 24.53 -6.31 24.44
N GLY A 121 24.37 -5.00 24.64
CA GLY A 121 25.22 -4.18 25.52
C GLY A 121 26.62 -3.91 24.99
N LYS A 122 26.90 -4.24 23.72
CA LYS A 122 28.20 -4.02 23.11
C LYS A 122 28.31 -2.57 22.62
N PRO A 123 29.46 -1.90 22.85
CA PRO A 123 29.70 -0.59 22.27
C PRO A 123 29.81 -0.69 20.74
N LEU A 124 29.32 0.34 20.05
CA LEU A 124 29.32 0.45 18.60
C LEU A 124 29.94 1.79 18.20
N GLU A 125 30.99 1.78 17.39
CA GLU A 125 31.44 2.98 16.69
C GLU A 125 30.48 3.31 15.56
N TYR A 126 29.98 4.54 15.54
CA TYR A 126 28.99 4.99 14.59
C TYR A 126 29.42 6.28 13.90
N SER A 127 29.21 6.32 12.58
CA SER A 127 29.32 7.52 11.76
C SER A 127 28.10 7.58 10.87
N GLY A 128 27.41 8.71 10.83
CA GLY A 128 26.19 8.89 10.08
C GLY A 128 25.27 9.96 10.65
N GLU A 129 23.98 9.80 10.48
CA GLU A 129 22.97 10.73 10.98
C GLU A 129 22.26 10.13 12.20
N LEU A 130 22.19 10.89 13.30
CA LEU A 130 21.40 10.57 14.48
C LEU A 130 20.20 11.51 14.56
N TYR A 131 18.99 10.95 14.59
CA TYR A 131 17.75 11.71 14.65
C TYR A 131 17.26 11.90 16.08
N SER A 132 16.92 13.12 16.43
CA SER A 132 16.30 13.47 17.70
C SER A 132 14.83 13.82 17.49
N GLU A 133 13.93 12.95 17.93
CA GLU A 133 12.49 13.17 17.89
C GLU A 133 12.08 14.45 18.67
N LYS A 134 12.71 14.71 19.82
CA LYS A 134 12.41 15.88 20.66
C LYS A 134 12.69 17.22 19.97
N HIS A 135 13.73 17.26 19.12
CA HIS A 135 14.17 18.49 18.45
C HIS A 135 13.80 18.49 16.96
N ASP A 136 13.20 17.39 16.47
CA ASP A 136 12.91 17.14 15.05
C ASP A 136 14.12 17.48 14.15
N TYR A 137 15.30 16.97 14.56
CA TYR A 137 16.55 17.34 13.93
C TYR A 137 17.49 16.14 13.77
N LYS A 138 18.21 16.12 12.65
CA LYS A 138 19.23 15.12 12.33
C LYS A 138 20.62 15.71 12.56
N PHE A 139 21.38 15.05 13.43
CA PHE A 139 22.76 15.40 13.72
C PHE A 139 23.70 14.51 12.93
N THR A 140 24.51 15.08 12.05
CA THR A 140 25.61 14.35 11.40
C THR A 140 26.73 14.15 12.43
N VAL A 141 27.17 12.91 12.60
CA VAL A 141 28.22 12.52 13.52
C VAL A 141 29.32 11.74 12.82
N GLU A 142 30.54 11.97 13.24
CA GLU A 142 31.71 11.25 12.81
C GLU A 142 32.36 10.57 14.02
N ARG A 143 32.48 9.25 13.94
CA ARG A 143 33.18 8.41 14.91
C ARG A 143 32.75 8.65 16.37
N VAL A 144 31.46 8.50 16.64
CA VAL A 144 30.92 8.48 18.01
C VAL A 144 30.78 7.06 18.51
N THR A 145 30.86 6.85 19.82
CA THR A 145 30.63 5.55 20.45
C THR A 145 29.20 5.50 21.00
N ALA A 146 28.36 4.64 20.43
CA ALA A 146 27.03 4.36 20.95
C ALA A 146 27.05 3.11 21.84
N GLN A 147 26.32 3.12 22.94
CA GLN A 147 26.18 1.99 23.86
C GLN A 147 24.89 2.08 24.66
N ILE A 148 24.24 0.93 24.91
CA ILE A 148 23.14 0.83 25.86
C ILE A 148 23.70 0.40 27.21
N THR A 149 23.38 1.17 28.26
CA THR A 149 23.74 0.86 29.64
C THR A 149 22.54 0.98 30.56
N PRO A 150 22.55 0.34 31.75
CA PRO A 150 21.55 0.62 32.76
C PRO A 150 21.55 2.11 33.15
N ASP A 151 20.34 2.63 33.42
CA ASP A 151 20.22 4.01 33.94
C ASP A 151 20.82 4.07 35.33
N PRO A 152 21.66 5.10 35.66
CA PRO A 152 22.25 5.26 36.97
C PRO A 152 21.23 5.44 38.09
N THR A 153 20.06 6.00 37.78
CA THR A 153 19.00 6.31 38.76
C THR A 153 18.06 5.11 38.97
N ASP A 154 17.77 4.37 37.92
CA ASP A 154 16.98 3.12 37.98
C ASP A 154 17.64 2.02 37.16
N LYS A 155 18.31 1.09 37.85
CA LYS A 155 19.00 -0.04 37.22
C LYS A 155 18.06 -0.99 36.41
N ARG A 156 16.75 -0.82 36.55
CA ARG A 156 15.74 -1.59 35.77
C ARG A 156 15.50 -0.97 34.40
N GLU A 157 15.84 0.28 34.23
CA GLU A 157 15.73 0.99 32.96
C GLU A 157 17.06 0.97 32.20
N LEU A 158 16.95 0.99 30.89
CA LEU A 158 18.09 1.09 29.97
C LEU A 158 18.10 2.46 29.32
N GLN A 159 19.30 2.96 29.05
CA GLN A 159 19.49 4.20 28.30
C GLN A 159 20.49 4.02 27.18
N LEU A 160 20.23 4.67 26.06
CA LEU A 160 21.18 4.82 24.97
C LEU A 160 22.11 5.97 25.28
N ASN A 161 23.41 5.72 25.23
CA ASN A 161 24.45 6.74 25.41
C ASN A 161 25.22 6.93 24.12
N ILE A 162 25.60 8.18 23.85
CA ILE A 162 26.54 8.57 22.81
C ILE A 162 27.73 9.23 23.50
N ASP A 163 28.92 8.67 23.29
CA ASP A 163 30.16 9.11 23.96
C ASP A 163 30.02 9.18 25.49
N LYS A 164 29.33 8.19 26.09
CA LYS A 164 29.02 8.07 27.52
C LYS A 164 28.00 9.09 28.06
N ILE A 165 27.42 9.94 27.21
CA ILE A 165 26.39 10.91 27.57
C ILE A 165 25.03 10.33 27.17
N PRO A 166 23.98 10.36 28.02
CA PRO A 166 22.64 9.94 27.68
C PRO A 166 22.16 10.61 26.37
N PHE A 167 21.61 9.84 25.44
CA PHE A 167 21.26 10.34 24.10
C PHE A 167 20.38 11.59 24.13
N LYS A 168 19.43 11.68 25.07
CA LYS A 168 18.57 12.86 25.22
C LYS A 168 19.36 14.12 25.59
N GLU A 169 20.33 13.99 26.49
CA GLU A 169 21.19 15.08 26.92
C GLU A 169 22.21 15.46 25.85
N TRP A 170 22.80 14.46 25.21
CA TRP A 170 23.69 14.65 24.06
C TRP A 170 23.00 15.44 22.93
N CYS A 171 21.77 15.09 22.58
CA CYS A 171 20.99 15.83 21.58
C CYS A 171 20.72 17.27 22.02
N LYS A 172 20.37 17.47 23.30
CA LYS A 172 20.11 18.80 23.85
C LYS A 172 21.37 19.69 23.76
N GLU A 173 22.52 19.18 24.21
CA GLU A 173 23.78 19.92 24.14
C GLU A 173 24.18 20.28 22.70
N LYS A 174 24.04 19.31 21.77
CA LYS A 174 24.35 19.56 20.35
C LYS A 174 23.42 20.60 19.76
N PHE A 175 22.13 20.53 20.08
CA PHE A 175 21.14 21.48 19.57
C PHE A 175 21.37 22.89 20.15
N GLU A 176 21.70 23.01 21.42
CA GLU A 176 22.04 24.30 22.04
C GLU A 176 23.31 24.92 21.43
N LYS A 177 24.34 24.12 21.16
CA LYS A 177 25.54 24.58 20.45
C LYS A 177 25.21 25.10 19.06
N LEU A 178 24.39 24.41 18.29
CA LEU A 178 23.92 24.85 16.97
C LEU A 178 23.16 26.17 17.08
N ARG A 179 22.18 26.25 17.96
CA ARG A 179 21.40 27.47 18.19
C ARG A 179 22.28 28.68 18.55
N ASN A 180 23.25 28.49 19.44
CA ASN A 180 24.16 29.56 19.86
C ASN A 180 25.11 29.98 18.73
N ALA A 181 25.50 29.05 17.84
CA ALA A 181 26.32 29.37 16.67
C ALA A 181 25.54 30.23 15.65
N PHE A 182 24.24 29.98 15.50
CA PHE A 182 23.39 30.80 14.63
C PHE A 182 22.96 32.15 15.23
N CYS A 183 22.95 32.26 16.55
CA CYS A 183 22.53 33.47 17.29
C CYS A 183 23.69 34.40 17.64
N GLN A 184 24.94 34.15 17.25
CA GLN A 184 26.02 35.12 17.45
C GLN A 184 25.82 36.31 16.51
N PRO A 185 25.66 37.54 17.05
CA PRO A 185 25.63 38.74 16.22
C PRO A 185 26.95 38.84 15.47
N VAL A 186 26.85 39.01 14.13
CA VAL A 186 28.00 39.31 13.30
C VAL A 186 28.72 40.50 13.93
N ARG A 187 29.92 40.27 14.50
CA ARG A 187 30.78 41.36 14.98
C ARG A 187 31.05 42.26 13.77
N GLN A 188 30.40 43.43 13.73
CA GLN A 188 30.73 44.46 12.77
C GLN A 188 32.20 44.82 12.98
N GLN A 189 33.05 44.44 12.04
CA GLN A 189 34.43 44.98 11.96
C GLN A 189 34.27 46.49 11.83
N LYS A 190 34.65 47.22 12.90
CA LYS A 190 34.79 48.67 12.84
C LYS A 190 35.84 48.99 11.76
N TYR A 191 35.36 49.47 10.66
CA TYR A 191 36.19 50.00 9.60
C TYR A 191 36.99 51.19 10.19
N LYS A 192 38.27 50.97 10.45
CA LYS A 192 39.21 52.09 10.72
C LYS A 192 39.56 52.72 9.40
N GLY A 193 38.88 53.81 9.08
CA GLY A 193 39.22 54.62 7.92
C GLY A 193 40.69 55.10 7.97
N PRO A 194 41.30 55.37 6.82
CA PRO A 194 42.66 55.86 6.74
C PRO A 194 42.79 57.19 7.48
N LYS A 195 43.79 57.32 8.35
CA LYS A 195 44.19 58.60 8.93
C LYS A 195 44.98 59.36 7.88
N PHE A 196 44.44 60.49 7.46
CA PHE A 196 45.21 61.51 6.74
C PHE A 196 46.03 62.33 7.69
#